data_5cfb29d2c00c8d29febd2bfa99f03b95
#
_entry.id   5cfb29d2c00c8d29febd2bfa99f03b95
#
_cell.length_a   1.000
_cell.length_b   1.000
_cell.length_c   1.000
_cell.angle_alpha   90.00
_cell.angle_beta   90.00
_cell.angle_gamma   90.00
#
_symmetry.space_group_name_H-M   'P 1'
#
loop_
_entity.id
_entity.type
_entity.pdbx_description
1 polymer ?
#
loop_
_entity_poly.entity_id
_entity_poly.type
_entity_poly.pdbx_seq_one_letter_code
_entity_poly.pdbx_strand_id
1 'polypeptide(L)'
;MKKIRELFQNTKLNIKFTSIIILFMVIPIGVLAGVLFYVMEQNAVQENMDYMEYTMQRNEDGIKTKIDSINMSTQFFLSDDSLLQMLNASAIGGEISTADWLDFKNNEVSALERLVNNNPLLYGVRVYAVNDSVQEMMPILYNASRMKKQEWSKQDKYVGWNFDYTDNIFNSYTMNQNRKIISLVTPIIDSANGKVGVIESAMT
;
A
#
# COMPACT_ATOMS: atom_id res chain seq x y z
N MET A 1 53.74 -22.07 -34.96
CA MET A 1 54.22 -21.07 -35.93
C MET A 1 54.78 -21.68 -37.22
N LYS A 2 55.56 -22.79 -37.26
CA LYS A 2 56.09 -23.42 -38.46
C LYS A 2 55.02 -23.81 -39.50
N LYS A 3 53.92 -24.46 -39.10
CA LYS A 3 52.83 -24.87 -40.02
C LYS A 3 52.13 -23.76 -40.74
N ILE A 4 51.96 -22.57 -40.09
CA ILE A 4 51.36 -21.41 -40.71
C ILE A 4 52.27 -20.80 -41.77
N ARG A 5 53.58 -20.83 -41.51
CA ARG A 5 54.62 -20.31 -42.42
C ARG A 5 54.72 -21.23 -43.68
N GLU A 6 54.63 -22.56 -43.56
CA GLU A 6 54.64 -23.48 -44.69
C GLU A 6 53.36 -23.38 -45.56
N LEU A 7 52.19 -23.23 -44.94
CA LEU A 7 50.94 -22.94 -45.69
C LEU A 7 50.99 -21.64 -46.45
N PHE A 8 51.61 -20.61 -45.87
CA PHE A 8 51.75 -19.31 -46.53
C PHE A 8 52.80 -19.34 -47.69
N GLN A 9 53.84 -20.18 -47.65
CA GLN A 9 54.82 -20.32 -48.72
C GLN A 9 54.30 -21.02 -49.96
N ASN A 10 53.35 -21.93 -49.82
CA ASN A 10 52.84 -22.79 -50.92
C ASN A 10 51.55 -22.28 -51.61
N THR A 11 51.00 -21.16 -51.17
CA THR A 11 49.78 -20.56 -51.77
C THR A 11 50.10 -19.58 -52.89
N LYS A 12 49.24 -19.56 -53.93
CA LYS A 12 49.35 -18.61 -55.09
C LYS A 12 49.32 -17.17 -54.58
N LEU A 13 50.10 -16.28 -55.20
CA LEU A 13 50.26 -14.88 -54.83
C LEU A 13 48.90 -14.13 -54.65
N ASN A 14 47.95 -14.39 -55.51
CA ASN A 14 46.61 -13.82 -55.43
C ASN A 14 45.86 -14.18 -54.16
N ILE A 15 45.99 -15.44 -53.65
CA ILE A 15 45.34 -15.89 -52.42
C ILE A 15 45.97 -15.20 -51.22
N LYS A 16 47.26 -14.96 -51.25
CA LYS A 16 47.96 -14.23 -50.17
C LYS A 16 47.47 -12.76 -50.04
N PHE A 17 47.34 -12.07 -51.20
CA PHE A 17 46.82 -10.72 -51.22
C PHE A 17 45.39 -10.65 -50.75
N THR A 18 44.53 -11.53 -51.23
CA THR A 18 43.11 -11.59 -50.81
C THR A 18 42.96 -11.88 -49.33
N SER A 19 43.74 -12.81 -48.76
CA SER A 19 43.75 -13.13 -47.34
C SER A 19 44.17 -11.94 -46.45
N ILE A 20 45.16 -11.18 -46.89
CA ILE A 20 45.64 -10.00 -46.18
C ILE A 20 44.57 -8.91 -46.19
N ILE A 21 43.93 -8.68 -47.32
CA ILE A 21 42.84 -7.69 -47.44
C ILE A 21 41.67 -8.05 -46.57
N ILE A 22 41.24 -9.32 -46.56
CA ILE A 22 40.18 -9.81 -45.72
C ILE A 22 40.52 -9.64 -44.23
N LEU A 23 41.75 -9.99 -43.83
CA LEU A 23 42.22 -9.84 -42.46
C LEU A 23 42.18 -8.37 -42.01
N PHE A 24 42.64 -7.44 -42.89
CA PHE A 24 42.61 -5.99 -42.63
C PHE A 24 41.20 -5.40 -42.54
N MET A 25 40.18 -6.03 -43.19
CA MET A 25 38.78 -5.64 -43.04
C MET A 25 38.11 -6.26 -41.81
N VAL A 26 38.34 -7.52 -41.56
CA VAL A 26 37.64 -8.26 -40.49
C VAL A 26 38.10 -7.82 -39.11
N ILE A 27 39.37 -7.54 -38.91
CA ILE A 27 39.91 -7.15 -37.60
C ILE A 27 39.29 -5.83 -37.10
N PRO A 28 39.29 -4.71 -37.88
CA PRO A 28 38.68 -3.47 -37.43
C PRO A 28 37.16 -3.60 -37.16
N ILE A 29 36.47 -4.35 -38.02
CA ILE A 29 35.02 -4.60 -37.83
C ILE A 29 34.76 -5.37 -36.53
N GLY A 30 35.58 -6.39 -36.26
CA GLY A 30 35.49 -7.16 -35.01
C GLY A 30 35.75 -6.33 -33.76
N VAL A 31 36.77 -5.46 -33.81
CA VAL A 31 37.08 -4.53 -32.72
C VAL A 31 35.93 -3.51 -32.50
N LEU A 32 35.42 -2.92 -33.58
CA LEU A 32 34.28 -2.00 -33.51
C LEU A 32 33.03 -2.67 -32.93
N ALA A 33 32.68 -3.89 -33.41
CA ALA A 33 31.57 -4.66 -32.90
C ALA A 33 31.71 -4.98 -31.39
N GLY A 34 32.93 -5.35 -30.96
CA GLY A 34 33.22 -5.60 -29.54
C GLY A 34 33.06 -4.36 -28.66
N VAL A 35 33.56 -3.19 -29.13
CA VAL A 35 33.38 -1.94 -28.40
C VAL A 35 31.93 -1.52 -28.35
N LEU A 36 31.19 -1.62 -29.45
CA LEU A 36 29.74 -1.31 -29.49
C LEU A 36 28.96 -2.20 -28.57
N PHE A 37 29.25 -3.49 -28.59
CA PHE A 37 28.58 -4.48 -27.68
C PHE A 37 28.82 -4.11 -26.21
N TYR A 38 30.07 -3.82 -25.84
CA TYR A 38 30.42 -3.41 -24.48
C TYR A 38 29.71 -2.12 -24.04
N VAL A 39 29.66 -1.11 -24.91
CA VAL A 39 28.93 0.15 -24.60
C VAL A 39 27.42 -0.09 -24.47
N MET A 40 26.85 -0.91 -25.37
CA MET A 40 25.42 -1.26 -25.28
C MET A 40 25.09 -2.00 -24.00
N GLU A 41 25.93 -2.95 -23.58
CA GLU A 41 25.75 -3.68 -22.31
C GLU A 41 25.80 -2.73 -21.11
N GLN A 42 26.78 -1.83 -21.05
CA GLN A 42 26.89 -0.83 -19.99
C GLN A 42 25.67 0.10 -19.95
N ASN A 43 25.24 0.58 -21.10
CA ASN A 43 24.08 1.47 -21.18
C ASN A 43 22.79 0.73 -20.76
N ALA A 44 22.60 -0.52 -21.17
CA ALA A 44 21.45 -1.32 -20.80
C ALA A 44 21.40 -1.60 -19.29
N VAL A 45 22.54 -1.87 -18.67
CA VAL A 45 22.62 -2.05 -17.21
C VAL A 45 22.27 -0.74 -16.49
N GLN A 46 22.85 0.37 -16.92
CA GLN A 46 22.56 1.68 -16.31
C GLN A 46 21.09 2.07 -16.45
N GLU A 47 20.51 1.94 -17.64
CA GLU A 47 19.10 2.23 -17.89
C GLU A 47 18.17 1.37 -17.01
N ASN A 48 18.50 0.07 -16.85
CA ASN A 48 17.75 -0.80 -15.96
C ASN A 48 17.86 -0.37 -14.48
N MET A 49 19.04 0.04 -14.04
CA MET A 49 19.24 0.55 -12.67
C MET A 49 18.45 1.82 -12.43
N ASP A 50 18.51 2.78 -13.34
CA ASP A 50 17.77 4.05 -13.26
C ASP A 50 16.25 3.79 -13.26
N TYR A 51 15.76 2.85 -14.07
CA TYR A 51 14.38 2.44 -14.08
C TYR A 51 13.94 1.78 -12.77
N MET A 52 14.76 0.91 -12.19
CA MET A 52 14.51 0.28 -10.90
C MET A 52 14.45 1.33 -9.78
N GLU A 53 15.40 2.25 -9.73
CA GLU A 53 15.42 3.33 -8.74
C GLU A 53 14.17 4.21 -8.84
N TYR A 54 13.82 4.64 -10.04
CA TYR A 54 12.58 5.40 -10.29
C TYR A 54 11.33 4.64 -9.83
N THR A 55 11.26 3.34 -10.13
CA THR A 55 10.12 2.50 -9.74
C THR A 55 10.05 2.33 -8.22
N MET A 56 11.18 2.17 -7.55
CA MET A 56 11.25 2.09 -6.08
C MET A 56 10.78 3.39 -5.43
N GLN A 57 11.28 4.53 -5.88
CA GLN A 57 10.85 5.86 -5.37
C GLN A 57 9.35 6.06 -5.56
N ARG A 58 8.81 5.75 -6.73
CA ARG A 58 7.38 5.86 -7.00
C ARG A 58 6.53 4.96 -6.09
N ASN A 59 7.00 3.75 -5.80
CA ASN A 59 6.32 2.84 -4.88
C ASN A 59 6.38 3.36 -3.44
N GLU A 60 7.53 3.87 -3.01
CA GLU A 60 7.70 4.49 -1.69
C GLU A 60 6.75 5.68 -1.50
N ASP A 61 6.70 6.60 -2.46
CA ASP A 61 5.79 7.74 -2.46
C ASP A 61 4.32 7.30 -2.42
N GLY A 62 3.98 6.25 -3.17
CA GLY A 62 2.65 5.67 -3.17
C GLY A 62 2.24 5.10 -1.81
N ILE A 63 3.13 4.37 -1.15
CA ILE A 63 2.91 3.83 0.21
C ILE A 63 2.79 4.97 1.22
N LYS A 64 3.69 5.95 1.17
CA LYS A 64 3.66 7.12 2.05
C LYS A 64 2.33 7.88 1.92
N THR A 65 1.88 8.13 0.70
CA THR A 65 0.60 8.80 0.45
C THR A 65 -0.58 8.04 1.07
N LYS A 66 -0.59 6.72 0.98
CA LYS A 66 -1.62 5.87 1.62
C LYS A 66 -1.56 5.97 3.14
N ILE A 67 -0.37 5.91 3.74
CA ILE A 67 -0.16 6.03 5.19
C ILE A 67 -0.62 7.41 5.68
N ASP A 68 -0.24 8.48 4.98
CA ASP A 68 -0.64 9.84 5.32
C ASP A 68 -2.16 10.00 5.23
N SER A 69 -2.80 9.42 4.22
CA SER A 69 -4.26 9.41 4.08
C SER A 69 -4.97 8.72 5.24
N ILE A 70 -4.45 7.57 5.69
CA ILE A 70 -4.97 6.86 6.87
C ILE A 70 -4.81 7.71 8.13
N ASN A 71 -3.63 8.28 8.35
CA ASN A 71 -3.36 9.12 9.51
C ASN A 71 -4.28 10.34 9.54
N MET A 72 -4.42 11.04 8.43
CA MET A 72 -5.31 12.20 8.32
C MET A 72 -6.76 11.83 8.59
N SER A 73 -7.24 10.72 8.03
CA SER A 73 -8.60 10.26 8.27
C SER A 73 -8.82 9.86 9.72
N THR A 74 -7.88 9.14 10.33
CA THR A 74 -7.92 8.79 11.75
C THR A 74 -7.96 10.04 12.63
N GLN A 75 -7.11 11.04 12.36
CA GLN A 75 -7.10 12.30 13.10
C GLN A 75 -8.41 13.08 12.96
N PHE A 76 -9.01 13.08 11.76
CA PHE A 76 -10.31 13.71 11.55
C PHE A 76 -11.38 13.12 12.46
N PHE A 77 -11.46 11.78 12.50
CA PHE A 77 -12.41 11.09 13.38
C PHE A 77 -12.10 11.29 14.87
N LEU A 78 -10.82 11.35 15.26
CA LEU A 78 -10.41 11.63 16.65
C LEU A 78 -10.74 13.08 17.09
N SER A 79 -10.85 14.00 16.16
CA SER A 79 -11.13 15.42 16.42
C SER A 79 -12.61 15.77 16.28
N ASP A 80 -13.47 14.80 15.99
CA ASP A 80 -14.90 15.01 15.83
C ASP A 80 -15.58 15.04 17.21
N ASP A 81 -15.94 16.23 17.66
CA ASP A 81 -16.52 16.46 18.98
C ASP A 81 -17.86 15.73 19.17
N SER A 82 -18.68 15.66 18.11
CA SER A 82 -19.99 15.00 18.16
C SER A 82 -19.83 13.49 18.35
N LEU A 83 -18.88 12.89 17.62
CA LEU A 83 -18.53 11.48 17.77
C LEU A 83 -17.98 11.17 19.17
N LEU A 84 -17.10 12.03 19.68
CA LEU A 84 -16.52 11.87 21.02
C LEU A 84 -17.58 12.00 22.11
N GLN A 85 -18.50 12.96 22.02
CA GLN A 85 -19.62 13.11 22.97
C GLN A 85 -20.52 11.88 22.97
N MET A 86 -20.86 11.35 21.79
CA MET A 86 -21.69 10.17 21.65
C MET A 86 -21.04 8.93 22.26
N LEU A 87 -19.74 8.71 22.02
CA LEU A 87 -18.97 7.62 22.60
C LEU A 87 -18.83 7.75 24.13
N ASN A 88 -18.58 8.97 24.62
CA ASN A 88 -18.51 9.25 26.04
C ASN A 88 -19.82 8.97 26.75
N ALA A 89 -20.94 9.51 26.25
CA ALA A 89 -22.27 9.24 26.79
C ALA A 89 -22.56 7.74 26.88
N SER A 90 -22.21 7.00 25.82
CA SER A 90 -22.34 5.55 25.81
C SER A 90 -21.43 4.85 26.85
N ALA A 91 -20.17 5.27 26.95
CA ALA A 91 -19.20 4.63 27.86
C ALA A 91 -19.59 4.71 29.35
N ILE A 92 -20.22 5.83 29.75
CA ILE A 92 -20.71 6.01 31.13
C ILE A 92 -22.13 5.45 31.36
N GLY A 93 -22.73 4.82 30.37
CA GLY A 93 -24.10 4.29 30.46
C GLY A 93 -25.19 5.39 30.51
N GLY A 94 -24.89 6.58 30.00
CA GLY A 94 -25.85 7.68 29.86
C GLY A 94 -26.96 7.33 28.88
N GLU A 95 -28.19 7.76 29.20
CA GLU A 95 -29.31 7.65 28.27
C GLU A 95 -29.14 8.70 27.16
N ILE A 96 -29.02 8.20 25.92
CA ILE A 96 -29.03 9.04 24.72
C ILE A 96 -30.43 9.03 24.16
N SER A 97 -31.02 10.19 23.98
CA SER A 97 -32.37 10.28 23.45
C SER A 97 -32.45 9.78 22.00
N THR A 98 -33.61 9.27 21.60
CA THR A 98 -33.82 8.84 20.20
C THR A 98 -33.63 10.00 19.22
N ALA A 99 -33.98 11.22 19.64
CA ALA A 99 -33.77 12.42 18.82
C ALA A 99 -32.28 12.71 18.58
N ASP A 100 -31.45 12.63 19.63
CA ASP A 100 -30.00 12.84 19.52
C ASP A 100 -29.33 11.77 18.64
N TRP A 101 -29.77 10.50 18.77
CA TRP A 101 -29.33 9.40 17.90
C TRP A 101 -29.68 9.66 16.44
N LEU A 102 -30.89 10.16 16.17
CA LEU A 102 -31.33 10.40 14.80
C LEU A 102 -30.57 11.60 14.20
N ASP A 103 -30.37 12.65 14.98
CA ASP A 103 -29.62 13.83 14.56
C ASP A 103 -28.14 13.47 14.26
N PHE A 104 -27.48 12.76 15.18
CA PHE A 104 -26.13 12.27 14.98
C PHE A 104 -25.99 11.39 13.72
N LYS A 105 -26.95 10.47 13.51
CA LYS A 105 -26.95 9.61 12.32
C LYS A 105 -27.08 10.41 11.03
N ASN A 106 -28.01 11.37 10.99
CA ASN A 106 -28.33 12.08 9.76
C ASN A 106 -27.27 13.13 9.40
N ASN A 107 -26.68 13.77 10.38
CA ASN A 107 -25.72 14.84 10.19
C ASN A 107 -24.27 14.32 10.23
N GLU A 108 -23.85 13.78 11.35
CA GLU A 108 -22.44 13.42 11.58
C GLU A 108 -22.03 12.13 10.90
N VAL A 109 -22.75 11.03 11.11
CA VAL A 109 -22.40 9.74 10.48
C VAL A 109 -22.43 9.85 8.96
N SER A 110 -23.41 10.59 8.41
CA SER A 110 -23.49 10.83 6.96
C SER A 110 -22.34 11.71 6.44
N ALA A 111 -21.84 12.66 7.25
CA ALA A 111 -20.68 13.47 6.90
C ALA A 111 -19.38 12.63 6.92
N LEU A 112 -19.19 11.83 7.97
CA LEU A 112 -18.07 10.92 8.11
C LEU A 112 -18.04 9.88 7.00
N GLU A 113 -19.20 9.31 6.65
CA GLU A 113 -19.33 8.37 5.54
C GLU A 113 -18.93 8.99 4.20
N ARG A 114 -19.37 10.22 3.91
CA ARG A 114 -18.96 10.94 2.69
C ARG A 114 -17.45 11.18 2.64
N LEU A 115 -16.83 11.51 3.78
CA LEU A 115 -15.38 11.68 3.85
C LEU A 115 -14.64 10.40 3.47
N VAL A 116 -15.07 9.26 4.00
CA VAL A 116 -14.48 7.96 3.68
C VAL A 116 -14.71 7.60 2.22
N ASN A 117 -15.95 7.71 1.73
CA ASN A 117 -16.31 7.33 0.36
C ASN A 117 -15.65 8.20 -0.72
N ASN A 118 -15.34 9.45 -0.40
CA ASN A 118 -14.65 10.36 -1.32
C ASN A 118 -13.12 10.16 -1.34
N ASN A 119 -12.57 9.33 -0.47
CA ASN A 119 -11.15 9.05 -0.43
C ASN A 119 -10.83 7.68 -1.06
N PRO A 120 -10.32 7.62 -2.29
CA PRO A 120 -10.06 6.36 -3.00
C PRO A 120 -8.91 5.53 -2.40
N LEU A 121 -8.14 6.10 -1.48
CA LEU A 121 -7.03 5.43 -0.80
C LEU A 121 -7.49 4.65 0.44
N LEU A 122 -8.70 4.95 0.93
CA LEU A 122 -9.29 4.25 2.06
C LEU A 122 -10.15 3.07 1.59
N TYR A 123 -10.03 1.96 2.29
CA TYR A 123 -10.99 0.88 2.21
C TYR A 123 -12.22 1.17 3.10
N GLY A 124 -11.98 1.74 4.28
CA GLY A 124 -13.01 2.12 5.23
C GLY A 124 -12.43 2.68 6.52
N VAL A 125 -13.24 3.43 7.25
CA VAL A 125 -12.95 3.84 8.62
C VAL A 125 -14.12 3.41 9.49
N ARG A 126 -13.83 2.71 10.58
CA ARG A 126 -14.82 2.18 11.50
C ARG A 126 -14.50 2.57 12.92
N VAL A 127 -15.51 2.98 13.63
CA VAL A 127 -15.45 3.30 15.04
C VAL A 127 -16.17 2.22 15.83
N TYR A 128 -15.52 1.70 16.85
CA TYR A 128 -16.07 0.71 17.75
C TYR A 128 -16.19 1.30 19.16
N ALA A 129 -17.38 1.29 19.72
CA ALA A 129 -17.59 1.66 21.11
C ALA A 129 -17.01 0.61 22.08
N VAL A 130 -16.76 1.00 23.33
CA VAL A 130 -16.23 0.09 24.38
C VAL A 130 -17.26 -0.90 24.88
N ASN A 131 -18.55 -0.64 24.67
CA ASN A 131 -19.65 -1.47 25.14
C ASN A 131 -20.69 -1.71 24.04
N ASP A 132 -21.73 -2.46 24.36
CA ASP A 132 -22.81 -2.82 23.43
C ASP A 132 -24.05 -1.93 23.57
N SER A 133 -24.00 -0.84 24.37
CA SER A 133 -25.10 0.10 24.54
C SER A 133 -25.31 1.02 23.33
N VAL A 134 -24.29 1.15 22.48
CA VAL A 134 -24.36 1.95 21.25
C VAL A 134 -25.22 1.27 20.20
N GLN A 135 -26.20 2.00 19.66
CA GLN A 135 -26.89 1.58 18.45
C GLN A 135 -25.93 1.67 17.25
N GLU A 136 -25.74 0.55 16.55
CA GLU A 136 -24.88 0.53 15.36
C GLU A 136 -25.41 1.44 14.25
N MET A 137 -24.52 2.23 13.67
CA MET A 137 -24.77 3.11 12.53
C MET A 137 -23.78 2.80 11.43
N MET A 138 -24.07 1.73 10.70
CA MET A 138 -23.21 1.32 9.57
C MET A 138 -23.20 2.40 8.47
N PRO A 139 -22.06 2.61 7.81
CA PRO A 139 -20.82 1.83 7.88
C PRO A 139 -19.77 2.34 8.89
N ILE A 140 -20.09 3.32 9.72
CA ILE A 140 -19.12 4.05 10.55
C ILE A 140 -19.06 3.54 11.98
N LEU A 141 -20.20 3.44 12.69
CA LEU A 141 -20.25 3.19 14.14
C LEU A 141 -20.74 1.78 14.46
N TYR A 142 -19.99 1.07 15.32
CA TYR A 142 -20.23 -0.30 15.71
C TYR A 142 -20.11 -0.49 17.23
N ASN A 143 -20.75 -1.52 17.76
CA ASN A 143 -20.66 -1.90 19.17
C ASN A 143 -19.43 -2.78 19.46
N ALA A 144 -19.14 -3.00 20.77
CA ALA A 144 -18.00 -3.82 21.21
C ALA A 144 -18.10 -5.28 20.75
N SER A 145 -19.28 -5.86 20.69
CA SER A 145 -19.49 -7.24 20.22
C SER A 145 -19.09 -7.41 18.76
N ARG A 146 -19.28 -6.37 17.95
CA ARG A 146 -18.84 -6.38 16.54
C ARG A 146 -17.30 -6.30 16.43
N MET A 147 -16.68 -5.46 17.26
CA MET A 147 -15.21 -5.36 17.33
C MET A 147 -14.57 -6.73 17.65
N LYS A 148 -15.11 -7.45 18.64
CA LYS A 148 -14.60 -8.76 19.05
C LYS A 148 -14.64 -9.84 17.97
N LYS A 149 -15.42 -9.65 16.91
CA LYS A 149 -15.47 -10.55 15.74
C LYS A 149 -14.34 -10.31 14.75
N GLN A 150 -13.66 -9.18 14.84
CA GLN A 150 -12.55 -8.87 13.96
C GLN A 150 -11.31 -9.72 14.29
N GLU A 151 -10.57 -10.17 13.27
CA GLU A 151 -9.38 -10.99 13.44
C GLU A 151 -8.29 -10.25 14.22
N TRP A 152 -8.09 -8.96 13.91
CA TRP A 152 -7.10 -8.14 14.59
C TRP A 152 -7.39 -7.96 16.09
N SER A 153 -8.66 -7.92 16.49
CA SER A 153 -9.05 -7.72 17.91
C SER A 153 -8.70 -8.89 18.82
N LYS A 154 -8.38 -10.05 18.26
CA LYS A 154 -8.00 -11.27 18.98
C LYS A 154 -6.52 -11.30 19.36
N GLN A 155 -5.72 -10.36 18.85
CA GLN A 155 -4.30 -10.26 19.14
C GLN A 155 -4.09 -9.54 20.46
N ASP A 156 -3.08 -9.94 21.24
CA ASP A 156 -2.75 -9.33 22.53
C ASP A 156 -2.40 -7.83 22.39
N LYS A 157 -1.81 -7.44 21.26
CA LYS A 157 -1.46 -6.06 20.93
C LYS A 157 -2.08 -5.67 19.60
N TYR A 158 -3.35 -5.35 19.59
CA TYR A 158 -4.08 -4.96 18.38
C TYR A 158 -4.00 -3.45 18.07
N VAL A 159 -3.59 -2.62 19.02
CA VAL A 159 -3.39 -1.19 18.80
C VAL A 159 -2.16 -0.96 17.93
N GLY A 160 -2.30 -0.16 16.87
CA GLY A 160 -1.27 0.09 15.88
C GLY A 160 -1.60 -0.55 14.52
N TRP A 161 -0.56 -0.82 13.74
CA TRP A 161 -0.71 -1.41 12.41
C TRP A 161 -1.01 -2.90 12.48
N ASN A 162 -2.08 -3.32 11.81
CA ASN A 162 -2.49 -4.71 11.63
C ASN A 162 -2.45 -5.06 10.15
N PHE A 163 -1.86 -6.23 9.83
CA PHE A 163 -1.57 -6.65 8.46
C PHE A 163 -2.23 -7.98 8.14
N ASP A 164 -2.54 -8.18 6.86
CA ASP A 164 -2.88 -9.47 6.25
C ASP A 164 -4.07 -10.19 6.89
N TYR A 165 -5.09 -9.47 7.30
CA TYR A 165 -6.34 -10.05 7.79
C TYR A 165 -7.49 -9.84 6.80
N THR A 166 -8.56 -10.59 6.97
CA THR A 166 -9.76 -10.53 6.13
C THR A 166 -10.86 -9.76 6.84
N ASP A 167 -11.57 -8.90 6.10
CA ASP A 167 -12.71 -8.16 6.64
C ASP A 167 -13.94 -9.06 6.83
N ASN A 168 -14.21 -9.45 8.05
CA ASN A 168 -15.34 -10.30 8.40
C ASN A 168 -16.69 -9.56 8.53
N ILE A 169 -16.69 -8.23 8.59
CA ILE A 169 -17.92 -7.43 8.70
C ILE A 169 -18.67 -7.38 7.37
N PHE A 170 -17.94 -7.20 6.27
CA PHE A 170 -18.52 -7.00 4.94
C PHE A 170 -18.43 -8.21 4.02
N ASN A 171 -17.96 -9.36 4.51
CA ASN A 171 -17.86 -10.59 3.70
C ASN A 171 -19.17 -11.01 3.03
N SER A 172 -20.31 -10.58 3.58
CA SER A 172 -21.63 -10.91 3.03
C SER A 172 -22.13 -9.95 1.95
N TYR A 173 -21.49 -8.79 1.78
CA TYR A 173 -22.02 -7.69 0.97
C TYR A 173 -21.15 -7.27 -0.21
N THR A 174 -19.92 -7.75 -0.31
CA THR A 174 -19.00 -7.31 -1.37
C THR A 174 -18.55 -8.46 -2.27
N MET A 175 -18.40 -8.15 -3.57
CA MET A 175 -17.76 -9.03 -4.56
C MET A 175 -16.28 -9.34 -4.23
N ASN A 176 -15.74 -8.75 -3.18
CA ASN A 176 -14.33 -8.85 -2.77
C ASN A 176 -14.14 -9.79 -1.57
N GLN A 177 -14.84 -10.92 -1.56
CA GLN A 177 -14.57 -12.00 -0.60
C GLN A 177 -13.08 -12.37 -0.67
N ASN A 178 -12.42 -12.40 0.49
CA ASN A 178 -10.98 -12.69 0.67
C ASN A 178 -10.00 -11.55 0.35
N ARG A 179 -10.43 -10.30 0.27
CA ARG A 179 -9.49 -9.19 0.14
C ARG A 179 -8.72 -9.00 1.44
N LYS A 180 -7.38 -8.99 1.31
CA LYS A 180 -6.50 -8.73 2.46
C LYS A 180 -6.45 -7.24 2.74
N ILE A 181 -6.48 -6.91 4.03
CA ILE A 181 -6.58 -5.55 4.54
C ILE A 181 -5.37 -5.23 5.40
N ILE A 182 -4.94 -3.98 5.32
CA ILE A 182 -4.00 -3.36 6.24
C ILE A 182 -4.76 -2.25 6.94
N SER A 183 -4.68 -2.20 8.27
CA SER A 183 -5.34 -1.13 9.02
C SER A 183 -4.48 -0.58 10.14
N LEU A 184 -4.74 0.69 10.44
CA LEU A 184 -4.28 1.35 11.66
C LEU A 184 -5.42 1.32 12.68
N VAL A 185 -5.19 0.70 13.82
CA VAL A 185 -6.13 0.64 14.94
C VAL A 185 -5.66 1.58 16.03
N THR A 186 -6.47 2.60 16.34
CA THR A 186 -6.15 3.66 17.30
C THR A 186 -7.20 3.72 18.40
N PRO A 187 -6.82 3.72 19.69
CA PRO A 187 -7.77 3.90 20.77
C PRO A 187 -8.27 5.34 20.83
N ILE A 188 -9.56 5.51 21.11
CA ILE A 188 -10.15 6.80 21.44
C ILE A 188 -10.11 6.93 22.96
N ILE A 189 -9.39 7.94 23.45
CA ILE A 189 -9.19 8.16 24.88
C ILE A 189 -9.77 9.51 25.25
N ASP A 190 -10.72 9.49 26.15
CA ASP A 190 -11.25 10.69 26.80
C ASP A 190 -10.50 10.93 28.12
N SER A 191 -10.29 12.22 28.46
CA SER A 191 -9.52 12.62 29.64
C SER A 191 -10.20 12.23 30.97
N ALA A 192 -11.54 12.18 30.99
CA ALA A 192 -12.32 11.88 32.18
C ALA A 192 -12.69 10.40 32.29
N ASN A 193 -13.01 9.75 31.15
CA ASN A 193 -13.61 8.43 31.12
C ASN A 193 -12.63 7.34 30.63
N GLY A 194 -11.40 7.71 30.29
CA GLY A 194 -10.42 6.79 29.76
C GLY A 194 -10.74 6.33 28.34
N LYS A 195 -10.55 5.05 28.03
CA LYS A 195 -10.83 4.52 26.70
C LYS A 195 -12.33 4.42 26.45
N VAL A 196 -12.84 5.18 25.48
CA VAL A 196 -14.27 5.23 25.10
C VAL A 196 -14.59 4.55 23.76
N GLY A 197 -13.54 4.25 22.99
CA GLY A 197 -13.70 3.57 21.71
C GLY A 197 -12.40 3.16 21.07
N VAL A 198 -12.51 2.67 19.83
CA VAL A 198 -11.40 2.32 18.95
C VAL A 198 -11.75 2.71 17.53
N ILE A 199 -10.81 3.31 16.81
CA ILE A 199 -10.92 3.57 15.37
C ILE A 199 -10.07 2.54 14.62
N GLU A 200 -10.64 1.93 13.59
CA GLU A 200 -9.96 1.12 12.58
C GLU A 200 -9.99 1.87 11.25
N SER A 201 -8.86 2.36 10.79
CA SER A 201 -8.72 2.98 9.47
C SER A 201 -7.99 2.02 8.54
N ALA A 202 -8.68 1.57 7.50
CA ALA A 202 -8.25 0.46 6.66
C ALA A 202 -7.96 0.88 5.20
N MET A 203 -6.96 0.21 4.59
CA MET A 203 -6.63 0.28 3.16
C MET A 203 -6.45 -1.13 2.57
N THR A 204 -6.40 -1.21 1.25
CA THR A 204 -6.17 -2.47 0.50
C THR A 204 -5.05 -2.34 -0.51
#